data_a92ca9b540e6895d8521824e065f782a
#
_entry.id   a92ca9b540e6895d8521824e065f782a
#
_cell.length_a   1.000
_cell.length_b   1.000
_cell.length_c   1.000
_cell.angle_alpha   90.00
_cell.angle_beta   90.00
_cell.angle_gamma   90.00
#
_symmetry.space_group_name_H-M   'P 1'
#
loop_
_entity.id
_entity.type
_entity.pdbx_description
1 polymer ?
#
loop_
_entity_poly.entity_id
_entity_poly.type
_entity_poly.pdbx_seq_one_letter_code
_entity_poly.pdbx_strand_id
1 'polypeptide(L)'
;MHHELQTLADPGAVARAGAAFVAEHARAAVAASGSFHFAVSGGHTPWAMFAELASQAVPWEATVIYQVDERVAPPGDPDRNLTHLTKALGPAPAQVRPMPVNDSDLVAAAASYAALLPEYFDLVHLVLAPTGTPPRLYRAIRSCRSPIAWSLSPSRTRGGCG
;
A
#
# COMPACT_ATOMS: atom_id res chain seq x y z
N MET A 1 -12.71 -3.07 19.47
CA MET A 1 -11.66 -2.61 18.52
C MET A 1 -10.83 -1.58 19.27
N HIS A 2 -9.55 -1.79 19.45
CA HIS A 2 -8.67 -0.87 20.18
C HIS A 2 -8.11 0.13 19.17
N HIS A 3 -8.22 1.43 19.44
CA HIS A 3 -7.63 2.49 18.62
C HIS A 3 -6.57 3.20 19.45
N GLU A 4 -5.39 3.35 18.89
CA GLU A 4 -4.31 4.16 19.46
C GLU A 4 -4.06 5.34 18.52
N LEU A 5 -3.99 6.55 19.08
CA LEU A 5 -3.66 7.77 18.37
C LEU A 5 -2.30 8.27 18.86
N GLN A 6 -1.34 8.35 17.93
CA GLN A 6 -0.04 8.97 18.19
C GLN A 6 0.08 10.28 17.42
N THR A 7 0.42 11.35 18.12
CA THR A 7 0.73 12.65 17.53
C THR A 7 2.22 12.90 17.68
N LEU A 8 2.90 13.19 16.57
CA LEU A 8 4.35 13.39 16.53
C LEU A 8 4.69 14.82 16.06
N ALA A 9 5.91 15.26 16.35
CA ALA A 9 6.32 16.66 16.20
C ALA A 9 6.33 17.16 14.75
N ASP A 10 6.67 16.27 13.80
CA ASP A 10 6.84 16.64 12.40
C ASP A 10 6.63 15.43 11.48
N PRO A 11 6.46 15.65 10.15
CA PRO A 11 6.27 14.57 9.19
C PRO A 11 7.41 13.54 9.13
N GLY A 12 8.64 13.96 9.38
CA GLY A 12 9.80 13.07 9.44
C GLY A 12 9.74 12.14 10.65
N ALA A 13 9.31 12.65 11.80
CA ALA A 13 9.07 11.82 12.98
C ALA A 13 7.95 10.79 12.73
N VAL A 14 6.88 11.19 12.02
CA VAL A 14 5.81 10.27 11.59
C VAL A 14 6.34 9.18 10.67
N ALA A 15 7.16 9.55 9.68
CA ALA A 15 7.76 8.60 8.74
C ALA A 15 8.65 7.58 9.46
N ARG A 16 9.55 8.02 10.35
CA ARG A 16 10.42 7.13 11.14
C ARG A 16 9.65 6.21 12.07
N ALA A 17 8.67 6.75 12.80
CA ALA A 17 7.84 5.95 13.71
C ALA A 17 7.03 4.90 12.94
N GLY A 18 6.42 5.28 11.81
CA GLY A 18 5.71 4.36 10.94
C GLY A 18 6.62 3.27 10.37
N ALA A 19 7.83 3.61 9.92
CA ALA A 19 8.81 2.65 9.44
C ALA A 19 9.24 1.66 10.54
N ALA A 20 9.51 2.13 11.74
CA ALA A 20 9.86 1.29 12.87
C ALA A 20 8.73 0.31 13.23
N PHE A 21 7.49 0.80 13.26
CA PHE A 21 6.28 0.00 13.50
C PHE A 21 6.12 -1.11 12.45
N VAL A 22 6.24 -0.77 11.16
CA VAL A 22 6.16 -1.76 10.07
C VAL A 22 7.27 -2.80 10.17
N ALA A 23 8.51 -2.37 10.43
CA ALA A 23 9.66 -3.28 10.55
C ALA A 23 9.51 -4.26 11.74
N GLU A 24 8.97 -3.80 12.86
CA GLU A 24 8.67 -4.66 14.02
C GLU A 24 7.63 -5.73 13.67
N HIS A 25 6.50 -5.31 13.06
CA HIS A 25 5.44 -6.22 12.64
C HIS A 25 5.89 -7.21 11.58
N ALA A 26 6.75 -6.79 10.65
CA ALA A 26 7.33 -7.68 9.65
C ALA A 26 8.16 -8.79 10.30
N ARG A 27 9.03 -8.44 11.26
CA ARG A 27 9.82 -9.45 11.98
C ARG A 27 8.95 -10.39 12.80
N ALA A 28 7.91 -9.87 13.46
CA ALA A 28 6.99 -10.69 14.25
C ALA A 28 6.17 -11.65 13.37
N ALA A 29 5.64 -11.18 12.24
CA ALA A 29 4.89 -12.00 11.30
C ALA A 29 5.75 -13.11 10.70
N VAL A 30 6.95 -12.79 10.21
CA VAL A 30 7.86 -13.79 9.66
C VAL A 30 8.30 -14.81 10.69
N ALA A 31 8.53 -14.39 11.93
CA ALA A 31 8.85 -15.32 13.03
C ALA A 31 7.66 -16.27 13.35
N ALA A 32 6.44 -15.80 13.20
CA ALA A 32 5.23 -16.57 13.52
C ALA A 32 4.76 -17.48 12.37
N SER A 33 4.83 -17.02 11.11
CA SER A 33 4.23 -17.69 9.94
C SER A 33 5.18 -17.90 8.76
N GLY A 34 6.41 -17.37 8.82
CA GLY A 34 7.39 -17.48 7.74
C GLY A 34 7.24 -16.44 6.63
N SER A 35 6.20 -15.59 6.66
CA SER A 35 5.96 -14.55 5.67
C SER A 35 5.33 -13.31 6.28
N PHE A 36 5.43 -12.17 5.56
CA PHE A 36 4.78 -10.92 5.92
C PHE A 36 4.01 -10.37 4.71
N HIS A 37 2.68 -10.36 4.80
CA HIS A 37 1.77 -9.85 3.78
C HIS A 37 1.33 -8.44 4.13
N PHE A 38 1.84 -7.46 3.38
CA PHE A 38 1.70 -6.05 3.67
C PHE A 38 0.95 -5.31 2.54
N ALA A 39 -0.23 -4.75 2.85
CA ALA A 39 -0.99 -3.93 1.91
C ALA A 39 -0.70 -2.44 2.13
N VAL A 40 -0.42 -1.69 1.05
CA VAL A 40 0.06 -0.31 1.11
C VAL A 40 -0.74 0.65 0.24
N SER A 41 -1.08 1.81 0.79
CA SER A 41 -1.57 2.98 0.04
C SER A 41 -0.42 3.88 -0.41
N GLY A 42 -0.68 4.64 -1.49
CA GLY A 42 0.20 5.70 -1.96
C GLY A 42 0.02 7.03 -1.22
N GLY A 43 0.90 7.99 -1.51
CA GLY A 43 0.86 9.37 -1.01
C GLY A 43 2.21 9.88 -0.51
N HIS A 44 2.34 11.21 -0.32
CA HIS A 44 3.61 11.82 0.07
C HIS A 44 4.17 11.30 1.41
N THR A 45 3.33 11.22 2.43
CA THR A 45 3.74 10.73 3.75
C THR A 45 4.17 9.26 3.72
N PRO A 46 3.42 8.34 3.06
CA PRO A 46 3.86 6.97 2.85
C PRO A 46 5.22 6.83 2.16
N TRP A 47 5.50 7.64 1.15
CA TRP A 47 6.78 7.54 0.43
C TRP A 47 7.98 7.84 1.34
N ALA A 48 7.86 8.84 2.22
CA ALA A 48 8.87 9.13 3.23
C ALA A 48 9.03 7.95 4.21
N MET A 49 7.93 7.36 4.66
CA MET A 49 7.95 6.19 5.53
C MET A 49 8.60 4.97 4.85
N PHE A 50 8.31 4.70 3.56
CA PHE A 50 8.92 3.58 2.85
C PHE A 50 10.41 3.78 2.60
N ALA A 51 10.85 5.02 2.37
CA ALA A 51 12.28 5.33 2.28
C ALA A 51 13.02 5.07 3.61
N GLU A 52 12.42 5.45 4.73
CA GLU A 52 12.94 5.11 6.06
C GLU A 52 12.91 3.59 6.32
N LEU A 53 11.83 2.92 5.90
CA LEU A 53 11.67 1.47 6.04
C LEU A 53 12.72 0.69 5.28
N ALA A 54 13.14 1.17 4.11
CA ALA A 54 14.19 0.53 3.30
C ALA A 54 15.52 0.44 4.02
N SER A 55 15.79 1.33 5.00
CA SER A 55 16.98 1.32 5.85
C SER A 55 16.86 0.48 7.11
N GLN A 56 15.67 -0.06 7.41
CA GLN A 56 15.41 -0.88 8.59
C GLN A 56 15.75 -2.35 8.37
N ALA A 57 15.97 -3.07 9.47
CA ALA A 57 16.13 -4.52 9.44
C ALA A 57 14.78 -5.22 9.24
N VAL A 58 14.34 -5.27 7.97
CA VAL A 58 13.12 -5.95 7.53
C VAL A 58 13.49 -7.26 6.85
N PRO A 59 12.78 -8.36 7.10
CA PRO A 59 12.99 -9.63 6.41
C PRO A 59 12.41 -9.58 4.98
N TRP A 60 13.06 -8.79 4.11
CA TRP A 60 12.55 -8.45 2.77
C TRP A 60 12.26 -9.65 1.89
N GLU A 61 13.08 -10.70 1.94
CA GLU A 61 12.90 -11.91 1.13
C GLU A 61 11.62 -12.68 1.47
N ALA A 62 11.12 -12.51 2.72
CA ALA A 62 9.87 -13.09 3.19
C ALA A 62 8.71 -12.08 3.18
N THR A 63 8.93 -10.87 2.61
CA THR A 63 7.94 -9.79 2.57
C THR A 63 7.27 -9.72 1.20
N VAL A 64 5.94 -9.77 1.18
CA VAL A 64 5.12 -9.56 -0.01
C VAL A 64 4.28 -8.30 0.15
N ILE A 65 4.46 -7.34 -0.76
CA ILE A 65 3.79 -6.04 -0.74
C ILE A 65 2.69 -6.02 -1.79
N TYR A 66 1.50 -5.61 -1.39
CA TYR A 66 0.30 -5.46 -2.23
C TYR A 66 -0.12 -4.00 -2.27
N GLN A 67 -0.59 -3.54 -3.41
CA GLN A 67 -1.15 -2.20 -3.53
C GLN A 67 -2.61 -2.19 -3.08
N VAL A 68 -2.98 -1.18 -2.29
CA VAL A 68 -4.38 -0.92 -1.87
C VAL A 68 -5.14 -0.25 -3.01
N ASP A 69 -4.47 0.66 -3.71
CA ASP A 69 -5.00 1.39 -4.86
C ASP A 69 -3.90 1.70 -5.87
N GLU A 70 -4.28 1.92 -7.12
CA GLU A 70 -3.36 2.35 -8.17
C GLU A 70 -4.08 3.27 -9.17
N ARG A 71 -3.30 4.06 -9.89
CA ARG A 71 -3.77 4.94 -10.95
C ARG A 71 -3.68 4.24 -12.31
N VAL A 72 -4.73 4.36 -13.10
CA VAL A 72 -4.74 3.89 -14.49
C VAL A 72 -3.91 4.86 -15.33
N ALA A 73 -2.62 4.55 -15.48
CA ALA A 73 -1.64 5.36 -16.21
C ALA A 73 -0.52 4.46 -16.73
N PRO A 74 0.29 4.89 -17.71
CA PRO A 74 1.39 4.11 -18.26
C PRO A 74 2.43 3.68 -17.20
N PRO A 75 3.20 2.61 -17.45
CA PRO A 75 4.32 2.24 -16.57
C PRO A 75 5.32 3.39 -16.43
N GLY A 76 5.75 3.68 -15.18
CA GLY A 76 6.71 4.76 -14.89
C GLY A 76 6.09 6.15 -14.79
N ASP A 77 4.79 6.29 -15.05
CA ASP A 77 4.09 7.57 -14.91
C ASP A 77 4.24 8.12 -13.46
N PRO A 78 4.49 9.44 -13.30
CA PRO A 78 4.65 10.06 -11.99
C PRO A 78 3.37 10.06 -11.14
N ASP A 79 2.20 9.85 -11.74
CA ASP A 79 0.95 9.71 -10.98
C ASP A 79 0.76 8.31 -10.39
N ARG A 80 1.56 7.31 -10.82
CA ARG A 80 1.42 5.93 -10.34
C ARG A 80 2.02 5.71 -8.96
N ASN A 81 1.24 5.07 -8.10
CA ASN A 81 1.70 4.65 -6.77
C ASN A 81 2.88 3.67 -6.86
N LEU A 82 2.86 2.74 -7.81
CA LEU A 82 3.94 1.77 -8.02
C LEU A 82 5.27 2.45 -8.33
N THR A 83 5.27 3.50 -9.15
CA THR A 83 6.48 4.26 -9.51
C THR A 83 7.16 4.83 -8.26
N HIS A 84 6.38 5.43 -7.38
CA HIS A 84 6.88 5.99 -6.12
C HIS A 84 7.28 4.91 -5.12
N LEU A 85 6.50 3.85 -4.99
CA LEU A 85 6.78 2.74 -4.09
C LEU A 85 8.12 2.09 -4.44
N THR A 86 8.33 1.75 -5.71
CA THR A 86 9.58 1.16 -6.19
C THR A 86 10.77 2.09 -5.94
N LYS A 87 10.61 3.39 -6.19
CA LYS A 87 11.66 4.38 -5.93
C LYS A 87 11.99 4.48 -4.43
N ALA A 88 10.99 4.48 -3.57
CA ALA A 88 11.17 4.62 -2.13
C ALA A 88 11.81 3.38 -1.50
N LEU A 89 11.44 2.18 -1.93
CA LEU A 89 12.02 0.93 -1.46
C LEU A 89 13.43 0.68 -2.01
N GLY A 90 13.78 1.29 -3.16
CA GLY A 90 15.08 1.13 -3.78
C GLY A 90 15.41 -0.34 -4.07
N PRO A 91 16.63 -0.82 -3.68
CA PRO A 91 17.08 -2.18 -3.96
C PRO A 91 16.55 -3.25 -2.99
N ALA A 92 15.59 -2.93 -2.12
CA ALA A 92 15.02 -3.89 -1.17
C ALA A 92 14.42 -5.10 -1.91
N PRO A 93 14.79 -6.36 -1.56
CA PRO A 93 14.38 -7.55 -2.30
C PRO A 93 12.95 -8.02 -1.96
N ALA A 94 12.04 -7.09 -1.65
CA ALA A 94 10.65 -7.40 -1.40
C ALA A 94 9.93 -7.85 -2.67
N GLN A 95 9.02 -8.81 -2.54
CA GLN A 95 8.13 -9.18 -3.62
C GLN A 95 6.97 -8.19 -3.71
N VAL A 96 6.97 -7.32 -4.72
CA VAL A 96 5.84 -6.43 -4.97
C VAL A 96 4.84 -7.11 -5.91
N ARG A 97 3.55 -7.11 -5.55
CA ARG A 97 2.43 -7.55 -6.37
C ARG A 97 1.71 -6.33 -6.94
N PRO A 98 2.06 -5.89 -8.17
CA PRO A 98 1.48 -4.68 -8.74
C PRO A 98 0.05 -4.91 -9.21
N MET A 99 -0.81 -3.89 -9.10
CA MET A 99 -2.12 -3.89 -9.74
C MET A 99 -1.97 -3.80 -11.27
N PRO A 100 -2.62 -4.69 -12.05
CA PRO A 100 -2.48 -4.73 -13.51
C PRO A 100 -3.35 -3.67 -14.20
N VAL A 101 -3.07 -2.39 -13.93
CA VAL A 101 -3.87 -1.24 -14.42
C VAL A 101 -3.61 -0.88 -15.89
N ASN A 102 -2.68 -1.55 -16.55
CA ASN A 102 -2.40 -1.36 -17.97
C ASN A 102 -3.06 -2.42 -18.86
N ASP A 103 -3.84 -3.32 -18.28
CA ASP A 103 -4.62 -4.30 -19.04
C ASP A 103 -5.75 -3.60 -19.77
N SER A 104 -6.08 -4.08 -20.97
CA SER A 104 -7.20 -3.57 -21.78
C SER A 104 -8.56 -3.89 -21.15
N ASP A 105 -8.67 -4.99 -20.40
CA ASP A 105 -9.83 -5.38 -19.61
C ASP A 105 -9.56 -5.20 -18.12
N LEU A 106 -9.90 -4.03 -17.60
CA LEU A 106 -9.70 -3.72 -16.18
C LEU A 106 -10.58 -4.56 -15.24
N VAL A 107 -11.68 -5.13 -15.71
CA VAL A 107 -12.55 -6.01 -14.90
C VAL A 107 -11.86 -7.36 -14.71
N ALA A 108 -11.37 -7.95 -15.79
CA ALA A 108 -10.58 -9.19 -15.73
C ALA A 108 -9.28 -8.99 -14.94
N ALA A 109 -8.61 -7.85 -15.13
CA ALA A 109 -7.42 -7.46 -14.39
C ALA A 109 -7.68 -7.38 -12.88
N ALA A 110 -8.78 -6.75 -12.47
CA ALA A 110 -9.17 -6.68 -11.06
C ALA A 110 -9.48 -8.05 -10.47
N ALA A 111 -10.16 -8.94 -11.21
CA ALA A 111 -10.43 -10.31 -10.78
C ALA A 111 -9.13 -11.11 -10.63
N SER A 112 -8.20 -10.99 -11.58
CA SER A 112 -6.88 -11.62 -11.52
C SER A 112 -6.07 -11.13 -10.32
N TYR A 113 -6.09 -9.83 -10.04
CA TYR A 113 -5.42 -9.28 -8.86
C TYR A 113 -6.04 -9.77 -7.56
N ALA A 114 -7.38 -9.82 -7.49
CA ALA A 114 -8.09 -10.34 -6.32
C ALA A 114 -7.72 -11.80 -6.00
N ALA A 115 -7.47 -12.61 -7.02
CA ALA A 115 -7.03 -14.01 -6.85
C ALA A 115 -5.60 -14.16 -6.31
N LEU A 116 -4.78 -13.09 -6.36
CA LEU A 116 -3.41 -13.07 -5.80
C LEU A 116 -3.37 -12.66 -4.33
N LEU A 117 -4.48 -12.15 -3.79
CA LEU A 117 -4.50 -11.64 -2.43
C LEU A 117 -4.50 -12.80 -1.42
N PRO A 118 -3.81 -12.65 -0.29
CA PRO A 118 -3.88 -13.60 0.79
C PRO A 118 -5.26 -13.58 1.45
N GLU A 119 -5.60 -14.61 2.19
CA GLU A 119 -6.85 -14.68 2.94
C GLU A 119 -6.96 -13.53 3.96
N TYR A 120 -5.82 -13.13 4.53
CA TYR A 120 -5.67 -11.97 5.43
C TYR A 120 -4.30 -11.32 5.24
N PHE A 121 -4.23 -10.05 5.58
CA PHE A 121 -2.97 -9.30 5.63
C PHE A 121 -2.48 -9.21 7.07
N ASP A 122 -1.16 -9.31 7.28
CA ASP A 122 -0.54 -9.09 8.58
C ASP A 122 -0.59 -7.61 8.97
N LEU A 123 -0.46 -6.73 7.97
CA LEU A 123 -0.55 -5.28 8.16
C LEU A 123 -1.17 -4.61 6.93
N VAL A 124 -2.04 -3.63 7.18
CA VAL A 124 -2.62 -2.76 6.14
C VAL A 124 -2.34 -1.31 6.48
N HIS A 125 -1.59 -0.64 5.61
CA HIS A 125 -1.32 0.80 5.71
C HIS A 125 -2.31 1.58 4.84
N LEU A 126 -3.06 2.48 5.45
CA LEU A 126 -4.06 3.33 4.79
C LEU A 126 -3.76 4.81 5.05
N VAL A 127 -3.91 5.62 4.01
CA VAL A 127 -3.89 7.09 4.12
C VAL A 127 -5.31 7.61 4.16
N LEU A 128 -5.60 8.45 5.15
CA LEU A 128 -6.86 9.19 5.19
C LEU A 128 -6.73 10.43 4.32
N ALA A 129 -7.69 10.63 3.40
CA ALA A 129 -7.74 11.85 2.61
C ALA A 129 -8.05 13.05 3.52
N PRO A 130 -7.51 14.27 3.21
CA PRO A 130 -7.74 15.48 4.00
C PRO A 130 -9.22 15.85 4.18
N THR A 131 -10.09 15.35 3.33
CA THR A 131 -11.55 15.58 3.38
C THR A 131 -12.27 14.74 4.43
N GLY A 132 -11.57 13.93 5.21
CA GLY A 132 -12.17 13.00 6.17
C GLY A 132 -12.95 11.86 5.52
N THR A 133 -12.99 11.81 4.19
CA THR A 133 -13.63 10.71 3.46
C THR A 133 -12.65 9.55 3.42
N PRO A 134 -12.91 8.43 4.11
CA PRO A 134 -12.06 7.25 4.00
C PRO A 134 -12.03 6.80 2.54
N PRO A 135 -10.89 6.34 2.01
CA PRO A 135 -10.84 5.71 0.70
C PRO A 135 -11.94 4.65 0.65
N ARG A 136 -12.59 4.50 -0.51
CA ARG A 136 -13.73 3.57 -0.69
C ARG A 136 -13.44 2.14 -0.20
N LEU A 137 -12.18 1.81 -0.07
CA LEU A 137 -11.68 0.55 0.48
C LEU A 137 -11.93 0.38 1.98
N TYR A 138 -12.03 1.46 2.76
CA TYR A 138 -12.28 1.37 4.22
C TYR A 138 -13.58 0.64 4.56
N ARG A 139 -14.52 0.60 3.63
CA ARG A 139 -15.76 -0.19 3.78
C ARG A 139 -15.53 -1.70 3.60
N ALA A 140 -14.55 -2.12 2.83
CA ALA A 140 -14.27 -3.54 2.56
C ALA A 140 -13.45 -4.19 3.69
N ILE A 141 -12.58 -3.43 4.35
CA ILE A 141 -11.70 -3.94 5.45
C ILE A 141 -12.46 -4.15 6.77
N ARG A 142 -13.68 -3.63 6.92
CA ARG A 142 -14.50 -3.86 8.12
C ARG A 142 -14.91 -5.33 8.35
N SER A 143 -14.70 -6.20 7.38
CA SER A 143 -15.01 -7.60 7.48
C SER A 143 -13.76 -8.43 7.17
N CYS A 144 -12.95 -8.70 8.17
CA CYS A 144 -11.84 -9.66 8.11
C CYS A 144 -12.29 -11.11 7.82
N ARG A 145 -13.51 -11.30 7.32
CA ARG A 145 -14.10 -12.61 6.94
C ARG A 145 -14.88 -12.58 5.62
N SER A 146 -14.73 -11.54 4.79
CA SER A 146 -15.41 -11.46 3.50
C SER A 146 -14.47 -11.06 2.38
N PRO A 147 -14.64 -11.57 1.16
CA PRO A 147 -13.75 -11.27 0.04
C PRO A 147 -13.69 -9.77 -0.23
N ILE A 148 -12.48 -9.26 -0.40
CA ILE A 148 -12.21 -7.85 -0.64
C ILE A 148 -12.60 -7.52 -2.08
N ALA A 149 -13.56 -6.61 -2.27
CA ALA A 149 -13.91 -6.08 -3.58
C ALA A 149 -13.06 -4.83 -3.88
N TRP A 150 -12.38 -4.83 -5.01
CA TRP A 150 -11.54 -3.73 -5.48
C TRP A 150 -12.28 -2.87 -6.51
N SER A 151 -12.11 -1.57 -6.44
CA SER A 151 -12.65 -0.63 -7.43
C SER A 151 -11.49 0.21 -7.98
N LEU A 152 -11.28 0.15 -9.29
CA LEU A 152 -10.38 1.02 -10.04
C LEU A 152 -11.14 2.31 -10.37
N SER A 153 -10.61 3.47 -9.99
CA SER A 153 -11.17 4.76 -10.39
C SER A 153 -10.31 5.36 -11.50
N PRO A 154 -10.92 5.78 -12.62
CA PRO A 154 -10.17 6.45 -13.67
C PRO A 154 -9.60 7.78 -13.16
N SER A 155 -8.37 8.10 -13.56
CA SER A 155 -7.74 9.40 -13.31
C SER A 155 -8.62 10.52 -13.88
N ARG A 156 -8.84 11.59 -13.13
CA ARG A 156 -9.41 12.81 -13.68
C ARG A 156 -8.43 13.37 -14.71
N THR A 157 -8.75 13.26 -15.98
CA THR A 157 -8.11 14.10 -17.00
C THR A 157 -8.35 15.55 -16.60
N ARG A 158 -7.30 16.30 -16.35
CA ARG A 158 -7.38 17.76 -16.29
C ARG A 158 -7.80 18.23 -17.66
N GLY A 159 -9.08 18.54 -17.81
CA GLY A 159 -9.56 19.31 -18.96
C GLY A 159 -8.87 20.66 -18.92
N GLY A 160 -8.00 20.91 -19.89
CA GLY A 160 -7.48 22.24 -20.13
C GLY A 160 -8.67 23.14 -20.51
N CYS A 161 -8.91 24.18 -19.73
CA CYS A 161 -9.68 25.33 -20.20
C CYS A 161 -8.81 26.08 -21.19
N GLY A 162 -9.22 26.07 -22.46
CA GLY A 162 -8.82 27.06 -23.43
C GLY A 162 -9.58 28.36 -23.22
#